data_05243f7a0d92cc68e2ee07d4d006ba5a
#
_entry.id   05243f7a0d92cc68e2ee07d4d006ba5a
#
_cell.length_a   1.000
_cell.length_b   1.000
_cell.length_c   1.000
_cell.angle_alpha   90.00
_cell.angle_beta   90.00
_cell.angle_gamma   90.00
#
_symmetry.space_group_name_H-M   'P 1'
#
loop_
_entity.id
_entity.type
_entity.pdbx_description
1 polymer ?
#
loop_
_entity_poly.entity_id
_entity_poly.type
_entity_poly.pdbx_seq_one_letter_code
_entity_poly.pdbx_strand_id
1 'polypeptide(L)'
;MPRPFQNRVDPWGNLQAYPGRAATRMGNRGILHNEKQEIVRASRTKAWLCCRLKLDDVKREIFQFRPKFSYSELFFLDEATALSAGHRPCKDCQPLRFQKFKEYWCTANTESKSSSKVLISEVDRQLESERSDTSHRKITFKAKLSELPGGTMFTEKKKACLVTLGGLYDWSFDGYKQVEYGKDREVEVLTPRSIVAAMKEGYMPAIHLSADA
;
A
#
# COMPACT_ATOMS: atom_id res chain seq x y z
N MET A 1 12.11 23.85 -14.17
CA MET A 1 10.97 22.92 -14.17
C MET A 1 10.21 23.08 -12.86
N PRO A 2 8.86 23.00 -12.85
CA PRO A 2 8.12 23.07 -11.60
C PRO A 2 8.54 21.90 -10.69
N ARG A 3 8.60 22.16 -9.38
CA ARG A 3 8.97 21.15 -8.38
C ARG A 3 7.90 20.04 -8.37
N PRO A 4 8.26 18.75 -8.41
CA PRO A 4 7.26 17.67 -8.37
C PRO A 4 6.51 17.70 -7.04
N PHE A 5 5.20 17.36 -7.08
CA PHE A 5 4.39 17.25 -5.87
C PHE A 5 4.89 16.16 -4.95
N GLN A 6 4.76 16.38 -3.64
CA GLN A 6 5.08 15.40 -2.61
C GLN A 6 3.91 14.42 -2.45
N ASN A 7 3.66 13.62 -3.48
CA ASN A 7 2.52 12.69 -3.54
C ASN A 7 2.88 11.28 -4.05
N ARG A 8 4.16 10.95 -4.14
CA ARG A 8 4.61 9.58 -4.37
C ARG A 8 4.79 8.89 -3.02
N VAL A 9 4.23 7.69 -2.87
CA VAL A 9 4.25 6.95 -1.59
C VAL A 9 5.23 5.81 -1.70
N ASP A 10 6.19 5.78 -0.77
CA ASP A 10 7.14 4.69 -0.63
C ASP A 10 6.55 3.52 0.21
N PRO A 11 7.20 2.34 0.26
CA PRO A 11 6.73 1.19 1.04
C PRO A 11 6.61 1.42 2.54
N TRP A 12 7.30 2.43 3.09
CA TRP A 12 7.15 2.83 4.50
C TRP A 12 5.92 3.71 4.74
N GLY A 13 5.31 4.22 3.66
CA GLY A 13 4.15 5.10 3.73
C GLY A 13 4.50 6.59 3.71
N ASN A 14 5.77 6.97 3.53
CA ASN A 14 6.19 8.35 3.44
C ASN A 14 5.79 8.97 2.08
N LEU A 15 5.51 10.26 2.10
CA LEU A 15 5.21 11.03 0.91
C LEU A 15 6.49 11.67 0.38
N GLN A 16 6.82 11.40 -0.88
CA GLN A 16 8.03 11.87 -1.55
C GLN A 16 7.70 12.73 -2.76
N ALA A 17 8.52 13.74 -3.01
CA ALA A 17 8.51 14.53 -4.25
C ALA A 17 9.37 13.82 -5.30
N TYR A 18 8.74 13.08 -6.21
CA TYR A 18 9.44 12.30 -7.23
C TYR A 18 8.83 12.53 -8.62
N PRO A 19 9.65 12.82 -9.67
CA PRO A 19 9.15 13.18 -10.99
C PRO A 19 8.72 11.99 -11.85
N GLY A 20 9.10 10.74 -11.50
CA GLY A 20 8.82 9.54 -12.27
C GLY A 20 7.32 9.26 -12.44
N ARG A 21 6.98 8.54 -13.51
CA ARG A 21 5.60 8.22 -13.91
C ARG A 21 5.29 6.72 -13.97
N ALA A 22 6.13 5.87 -13.36
CA ALA A 22 5.96 4.42 -13.36
C ALA A 22 4.79 3.94 -12.46
N ALA A 23 4.21 4.81 -11.63
CA ALA A 23 3.11 4.44 -10.76
C ALA A 23 1.92 3.86 -11.53
N THR A 24 1.43 2.69 -11.09
CA THR A 24 0.27 1.99 -11.68
C THR A 24 -0.98 2.05 -10.80
N ARG A 25 -0.87 2.59 -9.59
CA ARG A 25 -1.96 2.76 -8.64
C ARG A 25 -2.02 4.18 -8.11
N MET A 26 -3.23 4.59 -7.79
CA MET A 26 -3.53 5.83 -7.07
C MET A 26 -4.16 5.48 -5.72
N GLY A 27 -4.24 6.46 -4.84
CA GLY A 27 -4.98 6.32 -3.59
C GLY A 27 -5.14 7.62 -2.86
N ASN A 28 -5.72 7.53 -1.67
CA ASN A 28 -5.87 8.71 -0.81
C ASN A 28 -5.95 8.33 0.67
N ARG A 29 -5.71 9.32 1.51
CA ARG A 29 -5.84 9.30 2.97
C ARG A 29 -6.70 10.48 3.45
N GLY A 30 -7.54 11.05 2.57
CA GLY A 30 -8.24 12.30 2.71
C GLY A 30 -7.44 13.50 2.20
N ILE A 31 -7.82 14.71 2.60
CA ILE A 31 -7.11 15.94 2.23
C ILE A 31 -5.88 16.10 3.12
N LEU A 32 -4.69 16.03 2.54
CA LEU A 32 -3.39 16.09 3.25
C LEU A 32 -2.69 17.44 3.06
N HIS A 33 -3.02 18.18 2.00
CA HIS A 33 -2.37 19.44 1.60
C HIS A 33 -3.25 20.65 1.90
N ASN A 34 -2.61 21.80 2.02
CA ASN A 34 -3.26 23.10 2.09
C ASN A 34 -3.45 23.72 0.69
N GLU A 35 -3.98 24.92 0.60
CA GLU A 35 -4.20 25.66 -0.66
C GLU A 35 -2.88 25.97 -1.41
N LYS A 36 -1.76 26.00 -0.70
CA LYS A 36 -0.41 26.15 -1.29
C LYS A 36 0.19 24.83 -1.76
N GLN A 37 -0.59 23.72 -1.69
CA GLN A 37 -0.17 22.36 -2.05
C GLN A 37 0.95 21.80 -1.15
N GLU A 38 1.11 22.33 0.05
CA GLU A 38 2.02 21.82 1.06
C GLU A 38 1.33 20.73 1.87
N ILE A 39 2.03 19.63 2.13
CA ILE A 39 1.53 18.55 3.00
C ILE A 39 1.53 19.05 4.44
N VAL A 40 0.35 19.10 5.05
CA VAL A 40 0.14 19.61 6.41
C VAL A 40 -0.27 18.50 7.40
N ARG A 41 -0.48 17.27 6.91
CA ARG A 41 -0.82 16.09 7.75
C ARG A 41 -0.51 14.78 7.03
N ALA A 42 -0.28 13.73 7.80
CA ALA A 42 -0.02 12.39 7.26
C ALA A 42 -1.29 11.68 6.77
N SER A 43 -2.43 11.92 7.43
CA SER A 43 -3.75 11.38 7.07
C SER A 43 -4.87 12.20 7.67
N ARG A 44 -6.10 12.04 7.14
CA ARG A 44 -7.33 12.58 7.70
C ARG A 44 -8.36 11.49 8.03
N THR A 45 -8.17 10.31 7.51
CA THR A 45 -9.10 9.18 7.68
C THR A 45 -8.36 7.92 8.08
N LYS A 46 -9.06 6.99 8.74
CA LYS A 46 -8.51 5.65 9.02
C LYS A 46 -8.48 4.78 7.77
N ALA A 47 -9.44 4.98 6.87
CA ALA A 47 -9.55 4.29 5.60
C ALA A 47 -8.51 4.82 4.59
N TRP A 48 -7.38 4.16 4.48
CA TRP A 48 -6.39 4.44 3.46
C TRP A 48 -6.66 3.57 2.24
N LEU A 49 -6.92 4.21 1.10
CA LEU A 49 -7.43 3.53 -0.09
C LEU A 49 -6.36 3.43 -1.18
N CYS A 50 -6.27 2.23 -1.76
CA CYS A 50 -5.59 1.97 -3.03
C CYS A 50 -6.64 1.93 -4.13
N CYS A 51 -6.53 2.81 -5.11
CA CYS A 51 -7.47 3.01 -6.22
C CYS A 51 -6.85 2.61 -7.57
N ARG A 52 -7.68 2.44 -8.59
CA ARG A 52 -7.22 2.35 -9.98
C ARG A 52 -6.62 3.70 -10.40
N LEU A 53 -5.54 3.66 -11.19
CA LEU A 53 -4.90 4.86 -11.72
C LEU A 53 -5.82 5.57 -12.72
N LYS A 54 -6.47 4.80 -13.60
CA LYS A 54 -7.44 5.30 -14.59
C LYS A 54 -8.81 4.66 -14.31
N LEU A 55 -9.87 5.45 -14.43
CA LEU A 55 -11.25 4.98 -14.56
C LEU A 55 -11.68 5.32 -15.99
N ASP A 56 -12.10 4.32 -16.73
CA ASP A 56 -12.33 4.41 -18.17
C ASP A 56 -13.36 5.47 -18.57
N ASP A 57 -14.28 5.83 -17.66
CA ASP A 57 -15.41 6.75 -17.93
C ASP A 57 -15.39 8.05 -17.10
N VAL A 58 -14.37 8.30 -16.30
CA VAL A 58 -14.34 9.50 -15.45
C VAL A 58 -13.06 10.29 -15.70
N LYS A 59 -13.19 11.45 -16.34
CA LYS A 59 -12.16 12.48 -16.31
C LYS A 59 -12.01 12.96 -14.86
N ARG A 60 -11.01 12.42 -14.15
CA ARG A 60 -10.61 12.95 -12.85
C ARG A 60 -9.87 14.24 -13.12
N GLU A 61 -10.45 15.36 -12.70
CA GLU A 61 -9.73 16.61 -12.64
C GLU A 61 -8.75 16.53 -11.46
N ILE A 62 -7.48 16.40 -11.78
CA ILE A 62 -6.37 16.39 -10.82
C ILE A 62 -6.40 17.72 -10.07
N PHE A 63 -6.51 17.69 -8.72
CA PHE A 63 -6.53 18.85 -7.84
C PHE A 63 -7.64 19.88 -8.05
N GLN A 64 -8.88 19.46 -8.31
CA GLN A 64 -9.99 20.38 -8.10
C GLN A 64 -10.23 20.55 -6.59
N PHE A 65 -9.86 21.74 -6.12
CA PHE A 65 -10.21 22.25 -4.79
C PHE A 65 -11.73 22.49 -4.68
N ARG A 66 -12.50 21.42 -4.55
CA ARG A 66 -13.88 21.53 -4.09
C ARG A 66 -13.91 21.08 -2.64
N PRO A 67 -14.14 21.99 -1.66
CA PRO A 67 -13.97 21.72 -0.23
C PRO A 67 -14.73 20.50 0.31
N LYS A 68 -15.79 20.04 -0.37
CA LYS A 68 -16.64 18.93 0.10
C LYS A 68 -16.26 17.55 -0.43
N PHE A 69 -15.50 17.43 -1.53
CA PHE A 69 -15.22 16.14 -2.19
C PHE A 69 -13.77 15.94 -2.63
N SER A 70 -12.88 16.85 -2.21
CA SER A 70 -11.47 16.76 -2.59
C SER A 70 -10.70 15.83 -1.66
N TYR A 71 -9.71 15.17 -2.21
CA TYR A 71 -8.68 14.40 -1.48
C TYR A 71 -7.32 14.63 -2.13
N SER A 72 -6.25 14.39 -1.38
CA SER A 72 -4.91 14.43 -1.95
C SER A 72 -4.66 13.16 -2.73
N GLU A 73 -4.39 13.30 -4.03
CA GLU A 73 -4.04 12.15 -4.88
C GLU A 73 -2.64 11.67 -4.55
N LEU A 74 -2.56 10.42 -4.17
CA LEU A 74 -1.33 9.70 -3.88
C LEU A 74 -1.07 8.67 -4.97
N PHE A 75 0.20 8.40 -5.24
CA PHE A 75 0.59 7.45 -6.29
C PHE A 75 1.57 6.42 -5.75
N PHE A 76 1.32 5.16 -6.11
CA PHE A 76 2.12 4.01 -5.74
C PHE A 76 2.66 3.34 -7.00
N LEU A 77 3.85 2.77 -6.92
CA LEU A 77 4.38 1.95 -8.01
C LEU A 77 3.35 0.88 -8.39
N ASP A 78 2.84 0.16 -7.39
CA ASP A 78 1.85 -0.92 -7.54
C ASP A 78 1.01 -1.13 -6.29
N GLU A 79 0.20 -2.20 -6.29
CA GLU A 79 -0.63 -2.55 -5.14
C GLU A 79 0.20 -3.11 -3.99
N ALA A 80 1.29 -3.84 -4.24
CA ALA A 80 2.17 -4.33 -3.18
C ALA A 80 2.78 -3.17 -2.38
N THR A 81 3.21 -2.11 -3.06
CA THR A 81 3.66 -0.85 -2.43
C THR A 81 2.55 -0.20 -1.60
N ALA A 82 1.33 -0.14 -2.15
CA ALA A 82 0.19 0.45 -1.44
C ALA A 82 -0.17 -0.34 -0.17
N LEU A 83 -0.20 -1.68 -0.26
CA LEU A 83 -0.45 -2.58 0.87
C LEU A 83 0.65 -2.47 1.93
N SER A 84 1.92 -2.42 1.51
CA SER A 84 3.05 -2.19 2.42
C SER A 84 2.89 -0.87 3.17
N ALA A 85 2.49 0.19 2.49
CA ALA A 85 2.19 1.49 3.12
C ALA A 85 0.92 1.46 4.01
N GLY A 86 0.19 0.35 4.09
CA GLY A 86 -1.00 0.16 4.92
C GLY A 86 -2.31 0.63 4.27
N HIS A 87 -2.37 0.72 2.94
CA HIS A 87 -3.61 0.95 2.19
C HIS A 87 -4.29 -0.38 1.86
N ARG A 88 -5.57 -0.33 1.55
CA ARG A 88 -6.36 -1.46 1.05
C ARG A 88 -7.10 -1.11 -0.23
N PRO A 89 -7.52 -2.10 -1.03
CA PRO A 89 -8.31 -1.84 -2.23
C PRO A 89 -9.56 -0.99 -1.96
N CYS A 90 -9.83 -0.05 -2.85
CA CYS A 90 -11.01 0.80 -2.80
C CYS A 90 -12.24 0.01 -3.28
N LYS A 91 -13.35 0.07 -2.52
CA LYS A 91 -14.60 -0.60 -2.90
C LYS A 91 -15.20 -0.02 -4.19
N ASP A 92 -15.15 1.30 -4.35
CA ASP A 92 -15.87 1.99 -5.42
C ASP A 92 -15.23 1.77 -6.80
N CYS A 93 -13.89 1.87 -6.89
CA CYS A 93 -13.19 1.73 -8.17
C CYS A 93 -12.64 0.31 -8.43
N GLN A 94 -12.60 -0.57 -7.42
CA GLN A 94 -12.09 -1.93 -7.51
C GLN A 94 -12.96 -2.92 -6.70
N PRO A 95 -14.27 -3.03 -6.95
CA PRO A 95 -15.19 -3.80 -6.10
C PRO A 95 -14.78 -5.27 -5.96
N LEU A 96 -14.38 -5.93 -7.04
CA LEU A 96 -13.97 -7.35 -7.01
C LEU A 96 -12.66 -7.55 -6.20
N ARG A 97 -11.68 -6.66 -6.38
CA ARG A 97 -10.44 -6.74 -5.58
C ARG A 97 -10.69 -6.44 -4.11
N PHE A 98 -11.52 -5.45 -3.82
CA PHE A 98 -11.94 -5.13 -2.46
C PHE A 98 -12.61 -6.34 -1.79
N GLN A 99 -13.54 -7.00 -2.50
CA GLN A 99 -14.22 -8.18 -1.98
C GLN A 99 -13.24 -9.30 -1.68
N LYS A 100 -12.36 -9.66 -2.62
CA LYS A 100 -11.31 -10.67 -2.42
C LYS A 100 -10.40 -10.32 -1.25
N PHE A 101 -9.92 -9.08 -1.19
CA PHE A 101 -9.08 -8.64 -0.07
C PHE A 101 -9.79 -8.84 1.27
N LYS A 102 -11.04 -8.40 1.38
CA LYS A 102 -11.83 -8.52 2.60
C LYS A 102 -12.07 -9.99 2.98
N GLU A 103 -12.35 -10.86 2.02
CA GLU A 103 -12.53 -12.30 2.24
C GLU A 103 -11.27 -12.93 2.83
N TYR A 104 -10.13 -12.82 2.18
CA TYR A 104 -8.86 -13.38 2.67
C TYR A 104 -8.43 -12.75 3.99
N TRP A 105 -8.62 -11.42 4.14
CA TRP A 105 -8.30 -10.75 5.38
C TRP A 105 -9.14 -11.28 6.56
N CYS A 106 -10.45 -11.46 6.37
CA CYS A 106 -11.33 -12.01 7.40
C CYS A 106 -11.00 -13.46 7.72
N THR A 107 -10.71 -14.28 6.72
CA THR A 107 -10.29 -15.69 6.93
C THR A 107 -9.05 -15.78 7.81
N ALA A 108 -8.08 -14.89 7.57
CA ALA A 108 -6.81 -14.89 8.29
C ALA A 108 -6.88 -14.27 9.69
N ASN A 109 -7.75 -13.26 9.91
CA ASN A 109 -7.64 -12.37 11.06
C ASN A 109 -8.87 -12.39 11.99
N THR A 110 -9.92 -13.16 11.68
CA THR A 110 -11.13 -13.20 12.52
C THR A 110 -11.57 -14.63 12.82
N GLU A 111 -12.14 -14.84 14.01
CA GLU A 111 -12.68 -16.14 14.41
C GLU A 111 -13.85 -16.59 13.53
N SER A 112 -14.69 -15.62 13.11
CA SER A 112 -15.86 -15.92 12.27
C SER A 112 -15.51 -16.35 10.86
N LYS A 113 -14.30 -16.06 10.37
CA LYS A 113 -13.82 -16.33 9.00
C LYS A 113 -14.79 -15.87 7.89
N SER A 114 -15.76 -15.02 8.23
CA SER A 114 -16.84 -14.58 7.33
C SER A 114 -16.75 -13.08 7.05
N SER A 115 -16.53 -12.74 5.80
CA SER A 115 -16.44 -11.34 5.38
C SER A 115 -17.75 -10.57 5.50
N SER A 116 -18.91 -11.26 5.51
CA SER A 116 -20.22 -10.63 5.68
C SER A 116 -20.45 -10.12 7.10
N LYS A 117 -19.81 -10.72 8.10
CA LYS A 117 -19.99 -10.35 9.53
C LYS A 117 -19.02 -9.26 10.00
N VAL A 118 -17.97 -8.97 9.25
CA VAL A 118 -16.94 -7.99 9.62
C VAL A 118 -17.22 -6.67 8.94
N LEU A 119 -17.28 -5.58 9.70
CA LEU A 119 -17.40 -4.24 9.15
C LEU A 119 -16.05 -3.78 8.58
N ILE A 120 -16.07 -3.08 7.45
CA ILE A 120 -14.82 -2.57 6.85
C ILE A 120 -14.12 -1.57 7.77
N SER A 121 -14.84 -0.89 8.64
CA SER A 121 -14.27 -0.01 9.66
C SER A 121 -13.43 -0.76 10.71
N GLU A 122 -13.68 -2.05 10.93
CA GLU A 122 -12.86 -2.89 11.81
C GLU A 122 -11.52 -3.21 11.14
N VAL A 123 -11.57 -3.57 9.86
CA VAL A 123 -10.35 -3.74 9.04
C VAL A 123 -9.52 -2.45 9.03
N ASP A 124 -10.16 -1.29 8.79
CA ASP A 124 -9.49 0.00 8.76
C ASP A 124 -8.86 0.36 10.12
N ARG A 125 -9.53 0.02 11.24
CA ARG A 125 -9.00 0.22 12.59
C ARG A 125 -7.79 -0.67 12.88
N GLN A 126 -7.85 -1.94 12.47
CA GLN A 126 -6.71 -2.86 12.60
C GLN A 126 -5.52 -2.37 11.78
N LEU A 127 -5.74 -2.01 10.51
CA LEU A 127 -4.68 -1.47 9.65
C LEU A 127 -4.11 -0.16 10.19
N GLU A 128 -4.92 0.71 10.81
CA GLU A 128 -4.44 1.94 11.46
C GLU A 128 -3.46 1.61 12.59
N SER A 129 -3.77 0.64 13.44
CA SER A 129 -2.89 0.23 14.54
C SER A 129 -1.60 -0.46 14.09
N GLU A 130 -1.57 -1.03 12.88
CA GLU A 130 -0.41 -1.74 12.32
C GLU A 130 0.48 -0.88 11.41
N ARG A 131 0.04 0.31 11.00
CA ARG A 131 0.72 1.11 9.98
C ARG A 131 1.79 2.05 10.56
N SER A 132 1.49 2.71 11.69
CA SER A 132 2.42 3.63 12.33
C SER A 132 2.13 3.81 13.81
N ASP A 133 3.15 4.07 14.59
CA ASP A 133 3.05 4.41 16.00
C ASP A 133 2.54 5.85 16.23
N THR A 134 2.40 6.25 17.48
CA THR A 134 1.96 7.59 17.88
C THR A 134 2.90 8.72 17.42
N SER A 135 4.14 8.38 17.10
CA SER A 135 5.15 9.30 16.52
C SER A 135 5.18 9.25 15.00
N HIS A 136 4.18 8.65 14.36
CA HIS A 136 4.08 8.46 12.90
C HIS A 136 5.22 7.65 12.27
N ARG A 137 5.97 6.87 13.07
CA ARG A 137 6.99 5.97 12.56
C ARG A 137 6.34 4.67 12.11
N LYS A 138 6.82 4.13 10.99
CA LYS A 138 6.37 2.84 10.46
C LYS A 138 6.50 1.75 11.52
N ILE A 139 5.42 1.01 11.77
CA ILE A 139 5.45 -0.22 12.55
C ILE A 139 5.90 -1.36 11.64
N THR A 140 6.90 -2.09 12.09
CA THR A 140 7.47 -3.26 11.41
C THR A 140 7.47 -4.45 12.36
N PHE A 141 7.75 -5.63 11.83
CA PHE A 141 7.94 -6.83 12.64
C PHE A 141 8.98 -7.75 12.00
N LYS A 142 9.58 -8.59 12.80
CA LYS A 142 10.55 -9.58 12.34
C LYS A 142 9.87 -10.89 11.95
N ALA A 143 10.33 -11.48 10.84
CA ALA A 143 9.94 -12.80 10.38
C ALA A 143 11.06 -13.43 9.55
N LYS A 144 11.05 -14.77 9.44
CA LYS A 144 11.95 -15.46 8.52
C LYS A 144 11.55 -15.17 7.08
N LEU A 145 12.52 -14.82 6.24
CA LEU A 145 12.27 -14.51 4.84
C LEU A 145 11.60 -15.65 4.09
N SER A 146 11.98 -16.90 4.38
CA SER A 146 11.40 -18.11 3.81
C SER A 146 9.92 -18.35 4.14
N GLU A 147 9.38 -17.66 5.16
CA GLU A 147 7.97 -17.78 5.58
C GLU A 147 7.07 -16.68 5.00
N LEU A 148 7.65 -15.71 4.28
CA LEU A 148 6.92 -14.58 3.73
C LEU A 148 6.26 -14.95 2.39
N PRO A 149 4.95 -14.71 2.24
CA PRO A 149 4.24 -14.95 0.99
C PRO A 149 4.61 -13.91 -0.08
N GLY A 150 4.40 -14.27 -1.35
CA GLY A 150 4.54 -13.34 -2.47
C GLY A 150 3.69 -12.08 -2.29
N GLY A 151 4.24 -10.91 -2.65
CA GLY A 151 3.64 -9.61 -2.45
C GLY A 151 4.03 -8.92 -1.14
N THR A 152 4.68 -9.62 -0.22
CA THR A 152 5.19 -9.03 1.02
C THR A 152 6.39 -8.14 0.74
N MET A 153 6.44 -6.99 1.40
CA MET A 153 7.61 -6.11 1.38
C MET A 153 8.32 -6.12 2.73
N PHE A 154 9.63 -6.15 2.69
CA PHE A 154 10.52 -6.09 3.85
C PHE A 154 11.65 -5.08 3.62
N THR A 155 12.42 -4.75 4.65
CA THR A 155 13.57 -3.87 4.51
C THR A 155 14.88 -4.63 4.68
N GLU A 156 15.83 -4.33 3.81
CA GLU A 156 17.20 -4.82 3.84
C GLU A 156 18.15 -3.66 3.59
N LYS A 157 19.08 -3.40 4.53
CA LYS A 157 20.05 -2.30 4.45
C LYS A 157 19.43 -0.95 4.07
N LYS A 158 18.26 -0.64 4.67
CA LYS A 158 17.45 0.57 4.41
C LYS A 158 16.82 0.65 3.01
N LYS A 159 16.82 -0.44 2.24
CA LYS A 159 16.07 -0.55 1.00
C LYS A 159 14.81 -1.37 1.22
N ALA A 160 13.74 -1.05 0.51
CA ALA A 160 12.56 -1.91 0.47
C ALA A 160 12.75 -3.00 -0.58
N CYS A 161 12.37 -4.22 -0.21
CA CYS A 161 12.47 -5.39 -1.05
C CYS A 161 11.11 -6.08 -1.14
N LEU A 162 10.78 -6.58 -2.32
CA LEU A 162 9.56 -7.35 -2.59
C LEU A 162 9.88 -8.84 -2.64
N VAL A 163 9.04 -9.65 -2.02
CA VAL A 163 9.02 -11.12 -2.20
C VAL A 163 8.08 -11.46 -3.35
N THR A 164 8.52 -12.28 -4.29
CA THR A 164 7.69 -12.87 -5.35
C THR A 164 7.92 -14.37 -5.44
N LEU A 165 7.13 -15.07 -6.24
CA LEU A 165 7.37 -16.49 -6.55
C LEU A 165 8.67 -16.67 -7.34
N GLY A 166 9.04 -15.69 -8.17
CA GLY A 166 10.25 -15.71 -9.02
C GLY A 166 11.53 -15.26 -8.29
N GLY A 167 11.44 -14.72 -7.07
CA GLY A 167 12.61 -14.25 -6.35
C GLY A 167 12.38 -12.99 -5.50
N LEU A 168 13.47 -12.28 -5.25
CA LEU A 168 13.48 -11.07 -4.45
C LEU A 168 13.85 -9.87 -5.32
N TYR A 169 13.25 -8.73 -5.05
CA TYR A 169 13.45 -7.53 -5.86
C TYR A 169 13.62 -6.28 -5.00
N ASP A 170 14.68 -5.51 -5.22
CA ASP A 170 14.82 -4.16 -4.67
C ASP A 170 13.77 -3.24 -5.31
N TRP A 171 13.08 -2.48 -4.48
CA TRP A 171 12.07 -1.52 -4.89
C TRP A 171 12.68 -0.13 -5.18
N SER A 172 12.15 0.53 -6.20
CA SER A 172 12.34 1.97 -6.43
C SER A 172 11.02 2.60 -6.93
N PHE A 173 10.97 3.93 -7.05
CA PHE A 173 9.82 4.61 -7.65
C PHE A 173 9.64 4.34 -9.16
N ASP A 174 10.68 3.85 -9.84
CA ASP A 174 10.66 3.55 -11.27
C ASP A 174 10.46 2.06 -11.58
N GLY A 175 10.45 1.20 -10.56
CA GLY A 175 10.26 -0.23 -10.73
C GLY A 175 11.12 -1.05 -9.78
N TYR A 176 11.20 -2.33 -10.10
CA TYR A 176 11.91 -3.36 -9.35
C TYR A 176 13.18 -3.81 -10.08
N LYS A 177 14.17 -4.20 -9.29
CA LYS A 177 15.39 -4.84 -9.79
C LYS A 177 15.63 -6.12 -9.02
N GLN A 178 15.77 -7.24 -9.72
CA GLN A 178 16.04 -8.53 -9.10
C GLN A 178 17.34 -8.50 -8.29
N VAL A 179 17.30 -9.16 -7.13
CA VAL A 179 18.41 -9.26 -6.20
C VAL A 179 18.44 -10.65 -5.55
N GLU A 180 19.60 -11.03 -5.08
CA GLU A 180 19.78 -12.27 -4.35
C GLU A 180 20.12 -11.99 -2.89
N TYR A 181 19.31 -12.56 -2.01
CA TYR A 181 19.57 -12.57 -0.57
C TYR A 181 19.43 -13.99 -0.02
N GLY A 182 20.24 -14.34 0.97
CA GLY A 182 20.13 -15.63 1.65
C GLY A 182 18.73 -15.81 2.25
N LYS A 183 18.09 -16.96 1.97
CA LYS A 183 16.69 -17.23 2.37
C LYS A 183 16.54 -17.50 3.88
N ASP A 184 17.55 -18.08 4.51
CA ASP A 184 17.54 -18.45 5.95
C ASP A 184 18.00 -17.30 6.84
N ARG A 185 17.18 -16.25 6.86
CA ARG A 185 17.44 -15.05 7.65
C ARG A 185 16.18 -14.41 8.16
N GLU A 186 16.28 -13.75 9.28
CA GLU A 186 15.22 -12.90 9.80
C GLU A 186 15.32 -11.52 9.15
N VAL A 187 14.18 -11.01 8.69
CA VAL A 187 14.06 -9.69 8.05
C VAL A 187 13.01 -8.85 8.76
N GLU A 188 13.12 -7.54 8.59
CA GLU A 188 12.15 -6.59 9.11
C GLU A 188 11.07 -6.32 8.07
N VAL A 189 9.84 -6.77 8.33
CA VAL A 189 8.71 -6.73 7.42
C VAL A 189 8.02 -5.37 7.47
N LEU A 190 7.80 -4.76 6.29
CA LEU A 190 7.13 -3.48 6.12
C LEU A 190 5.61 -3.64 5.95
N THR A 191 5.18 -4.71 5.27
CA THR A 191 3.75 -4.99 5.07
C THR A 191 3.07 -5.29 6.41
N PRO A 192 1.95 -4.65 6.75
CA PRO A 192 1.22 -4.90 8.00
C PRO A 192 0.92 -6.37 8.24
N ARG A 193 0.97 -6.83 9.53
CA ARG A 193 0.79 -8.25 9.89
C ARG A 193 -0.50 -8.85 9.34
N SER A 194 -1.61 -8.14 9.50
CA SER A 194 -2.92 -8.63 9.04
C SER A 194 -3.00 -8.74 7.51
N ILE A 195 -2.27 -7.91 6.78
CA ILE A 195 -2.14 -8.02 5.32
C ILE A 195 -1.28 -9.22 4.93
N VAL A 196 -0.14 -9.43 5.61
CA VAL A 196 0.70 -10.64 5.39
C VAL A 196 -0.10 -11.90 5.68
N ALA A 197 -0.90 -11.92 6.74
CA ALA A 197 -1.80 -13.03 7.03
C ALA A 197 -2.82 -13.29 5.90
N ALA A 198 -3.43 -12.24 5.36
CA ALA A 198 -4.32 -12.36 4.21
C ALA A 198 -3.61 -12.88 2.94
N MET A 199 -2.35 -12.48 2.72
CA MET A 199 -1.53 -13.00 1.63
C MET A 199 -1.20 -14.49 1.82
N LYS A 200 -0.97 -14.96 3.04
CA LYS A 200 -0.78 -16.38 3.37
C LYS A 200 -2.03 -17.21 3.06
N GLU A 201 -3.21 -16.65 3.24
CA GLU A 201 -4.49 -17.28 2.85
C GLU A 201 -4.75 -17.25 1.33
N GLY A 202 -3.94 -16.54 0.54
CA GLY A 202 -4.01 -16.54 -0.92
C GLY A 202 -4.33 -15.18 -1.57
N TYR A 203 -4.37 -14.08 -0.82
CA TYR A 203 -4.51 -12.78 -1.45
C TYR A 203 -3.21 -12.40 -2.19
N MET A 204 -3.28 -12.24 -3.50
CA MET A 204 -2.15 -11.84 -4.33
C MET A 204 -2.30 -10.38 -4.79
N PRO A 205 -1.40 -9.47 -4.39
CA PRO A 205 -1.42 -8.10 -4.88
C PRO A 205 -1.02 -8.04 -6.37
N ALA A 206 -1.53 -7.04 -7.07
CA ALA A 206 -1.03 -6.73 -8.40
C ALA A 206 0.33 -6.06 -8.28
N ILE A 207 1.33 -6.62 -8.94
CA ILE A 207 2.72 -6.18 -8.92
C ILE A 207 3.04 -5.47 -10.24
N HIS A 208 3.96 -4.51 -10.22
CA HIS A 208 4.44 -3.81 -11.41
C HIS A 208 5.23 -4.77 -12.30
N LEU A 209 5.07 -4.64 -13.62
CA LEU A 209 5.65 -5.55 -14.63
C LEU A 209 7.18 -5.65 -14.59
N SER A 210 7.87 -4.71 -13.95
CA SER A 210 9.33 -4.78 -13.79
C SER A 210 9.80 -5.84 -12.77
N ALA A 211 8.91 -6.37 -11.94
CA ALA A 211 9.17 -7.59 -11.19
C ALA A 211 8.47 -8.71 -11.96
N ASP A 212 9.21 -9.52 -12.68
CA ASP A 212 8.66 -10.69 -13.33
C ASP A 212 8.01 -11.59 -12.28
N ALA A 213 6.69 -11.62 -12.34
CA ALA A 213 5.84 -12.41 -11.46
C ALA A 213 5.73 -13.84 -11.96
#